data_cab73ae5b37c0b71cced820690a2b0db
#
_entry.id   cab73ae5b37c0b71cced820690a2b0db
#
_cell.length_a   1.000
_cell.length_b   1.000
_cell.length_c   1.000
_cell.angle_alpha   90.00
_cell.angle_beta   90.00
_cell.angle_gamma   90.00
#
_symmetry.space_group_name_H-M   'P 1'
#
loop_
_entity.id
_entity.type
_entity.pdbx_description
1 polymer ?
#
loop_
_entity_poly.entity_id
_entity_poly.type
_entity_poly.pdbx_seq_one_letter_code
_entity_poly.pdbx_strand_id
1 'polypeptide(L)'
;MKTIDQTHICRQFPMAKCSDNTYTCPTEAWVESVFRAYKTLMKWLKVLSWRKHHDCDDKAGGFRWLCGVKWGQPKAQKTQGVAVGEVWYTTDQGGGHAINVVFLDSTTVRFIEPQGPVWKTLSSGERKSVYFARF
;
A
#
# COMPACT_ATOMS: atom_id res chain seq x y z
N MET A 1 -18.24 -8.19 0.92
CA MET A 1 -16.84 -7.75 0.70
C MET A 1 -15.90 -8.92 1.00
N LYS A 2 -14.84 -9.04 0.22
CA LYS A 2 -13.81 -10.07 0.46
C LYS A 2 -12.95 -9.68 1.66
N THR A 3 -12.58 -10.66 2.47
CA THR A 3 -11.68 -10.47 3.61
C THR A 3 -10.50 -11.46 3.53
N ILE A 4 -9.39 -11.06 4.11
CA ILE A 4 -8.21 -11.92 4.31
C ILE A 4 -7.76 -11.79 5.76
N ASP A 5 -7.12 -12.82 6.27
CA ASP A 5 -6.43 -12.77 7.56
C ASP A 5 -4.93 -12.51 7.40
N GLN A 6 -4.27 -12.25 8.51
CA GLN A 6 -2.81 -12.05 8.52
C GLN A 6 -2.03 -13.24 7.95
N THR A 7 -2.58 -14.46 7.99
CA THR A 7 -1.91 -15.66 7.45
C THR A 7 -1.77 -15.55 5.92
N HIS A 8 -2.77 -15.02 5.23
CA HIS A 8 -2.70 -14.77 3.79
C HIS A 8 -1.59 -13.75 3.47
N ILE A 9 -1.50 -12.67 4.26
CA ILE A 9 -0.47 -11.66 4.10
C ILE A 9 0.92 -12.27 4.33
N CYS A 10 1.10 -13.00 5.43
CA CYS A 10 2.38 -13.61 5.77
C CYS A 10 2.83 -14.72 4.80
N ARG A 11 1.91 -15.36 4.08
CA ARG A 11 2.28 -16.28 2.99
C ARG A 11 2.96 -15.55 1.82
N GLN A 12 2.53 -14.36 1.50
CA GLN A 12 3.12 -13.53 0.44
C GLN A 12 4.35 -12.75 0.94
N PHE A 13 4.29 -12.30 2.17
CA PHE A 13 5.32 -11.48 2.81
C PHE A 13 5.62 -12.04 4.22
N PRO A 14 6.52 -13.04 4.35
CA PRO A 14 6.77 -13.71 5.65
C PRO A 14 7.25 -12.76 6.75
N MET A 15 7.87 -11.64 6.38
CA MET A 15 8.36 -10.60 7.31
C MET A 15 7.29 -9.58 7.69
N ALA A 16 6.06 -9.68 7.16
CA ALA A 16 5.04 -8.65 7.34
C ALA A 16 4.65 -8.45 8.80
N LYS A 17 4.50 -7.20 9.19
CA LYS A 17 3.90 -6.78 10.45
C LYS A 17 2.45 -6.36 10.18
N CYS A 18 1.53 -7.06 10.81
CA CYS A 18 0.10 -6.82 10.70
C CYS A 18 -0.42 -6.19 11.99
N SER A 19 -1.14 -5.07 11.87
CA SER A 19 -1.78 -4.40 13.01
C SER A 19 -3.12 -5.03 13.37
N ASP A 20 -3.77 -5.69 12.43
CA ASP A 20 -5.05 -6.37 12.60
C ASP A 20 -4.94 -7.87 12.27
N ASN A 21 -5.84 -8.67 12.82
CA ASN A 21 -5.91 -10.10 12.51
C ASN A 21 -6.62 -10.36 11.17
N THR A 22 -7.51 -9.47 10.78
CA THR A 22 -8.34 -9.59 9.58
C THR A 22 -8.45 -8.25 8.88
N TYR A 23 -8.41 -8.28 7.55
CA TYR A 23 -8.48 -7.11 6.70
C TYR A 23 -9.57 -7.27 5.65
N THR A 24 -10.21 -6.19 5.28
CA THR A 24 -11.11 -6.16 4.12
C THR A 24 -10.35 -5.80 2.86
N CYS A 25 -10.56 -6.57 1.81
CA CYS A 25 -9.99 -6.31 0.50
C CYS A 25 -10.79 -5.21 -0.20
N PRO A 26 -10.17 -4.08 -0.57
CA PRO A 26 -10.85 -3.03 -1.31
C PRO A 26 -11.03 -3.44 -2.79
N THR A 27 -11.90 -2.72 -3.49
CA THR A 27 -11.99 -2.81 -4.96
C THR A 27 -10.91 -1.94 -5.62
N GLU A 28 -10.54 -2.26 -6.86
CA GLU A 28 -9.63 -1.40 -7.65
C GLU A 28 -10.16 0.02 -7.77
N ALA A 29 -11.46 0.17 -8.07
CA ALA A 29 -12.09 1.49 -8.20
C ALA A 29 -11.99 2.31 -6.90
N TRP A 30 -12.13 1.68 -5.75
CA TRP A 30 -11.93 2.36 -4.48
C TRP A 30 -10.47 2.81 -4.31
N VAL A 31 -9.50 1.94 -4.59
CA VAL A 31 -8.06 2.27 -4.52
C VAL A 31 -7.73 3.43 -5.46
N GLU A 32 -8.23 3.42 -6.67
CA GLU A 32 -8.03 4.50 -7.64
C GLU A 32 -8.68 5.83 -7.19
N SER A 33 -9.76 5.77 -6.44
CA SER A 33 -10.33 6.97 -5.81
C SER A 33 -9.37 7.56 -4.78
N VAL A 34 -8.63 6.71 -4.06
CA VAL A 34 -7.58 7.14 -3.13
C VAL A 34 -6.39 7.72 -3.88
N PHE A 35 -6.02 7.19 -5.05
CA PHE A 35 -4.97 7.79 -5.90
C PHE A 35 -5.27 9.26 -6.17
N ARG A 36 -6.48 9.57 -6.60
CA ARG A 36 -6.89 10.95 -6.90
C ARG A 36 -6.81 11.84 -5.66
N ALA A 37 -7.33 11.37 -4.54
CA ALA A 37 -7.29 12.12 -3.28
C ALA A 37 -5.85 12.34 -2.80
N TYR A 38 -4.99 11.33 -2.88
CA TYR A 38 -3.59 11.41 -2.48
C TYR A 38 -2.82 12.40 -3.35
N LYS A 39 -2.99 12.32 -4.67
CA LYS A 39 -2.36 13.26 -5.60
C LYS A 39 -2.76 14.70 -5.32
N THR A 40 -4.02 14.95 -5.05
CA THR A 40 -4.52 16.28 -4.68
C THR A 40 -3.88 16.77 -3.38
N LEU A 41 -3.80 15.92 -2.36
CA LEU A 41 -3.19 16.25 -1.08
C LEU A 41 -1.69 16.56 -1.24
N MET A 42 -0.96 15.73 -1.99
CA MET A 42 0.48 15.92 -2.21
C MET A 42 0.78 17.19 -2.99
N LYS A 43 -0.06 17.55 -3.96
CA LYS A 43 0.04 18.83 -4.69
C LYS A 43 -0.18 20.01 -3.76
N TRP A 44 -1.22 19.94 -2.94
CA TRP A 44 -1.53 21.00 -1.97
C TRP A 44 -0.40 21.19 -0.96
N LEU A 45 0.21 20.11 -0.48
CA LEU A 45 1.36 20.13 0.42
C LEU A 45 2.69 20.47 -0.30
N LYS A 46 2.68 20.59 -1.64
CA LYS A 46 3.88 20.84 -2.49
C LYS A 46 4.97 19.76 -2.34
N VAL A 47 4.59 18.52 -2.12
CA VAL A 47 5.50 17.37 -1.95
C VAL A 47 5.22 16.24 -2.95
N LEU A 48 4.55 16.53 -4.08
CA LEU A 48 4.24 15.53 -5.09
C LEU A 48 5.50 14.93 -5.72
N SER A 49 6.50 15.77 -6.01
CA SER A 49 7.80 15.32 -6.49
C SER A 49 8.66 14.81 -5.34
N TRP A 50 9.65 13.97 -5.66
CA TRP A 50 10.61 13.47 -4.68
C TRP A 50 11.35 14.60 -3.97
N ARG A 51 11.51 14.46 -2.67
CA ARG A 51 12.27 15.38 -1.80
C ARG A 51 13.11 14.55 -0.83
N LYS A 52 14.29 15.03 -0.47
CA LYS A 52 15.19 14.35 0.47
C LYS A 52 14.54 14.05 1.83
N HIS A 53 13.64 14.90 2.29
CA HIS A 53 12.90 14.78 3.55
C HIS A 53 11.44 14.40 3.37
N HIS A 54 11.06 13.98 2.18
CA HIS A 54 9.77 13.39 1.83
C HIS A 54 9.98 12.48 0.62
N ASP A 55 10.60 11.35 0.86
CA ASP A 55 11.01 10.39 -0.16
C ASP A 55 10.05 9.19 -0.27
N CYS A 56 10.52 8.06 -0.80
CA CYS A 56 9.63 6.96 -1.17
C CYS A 56 8.94 6.30 0.03
N ASP A 57 9.60 6.17 1.17
CA ASP A 57 8.99 5.55 2.36
C ASP A 57 7.99 6.49 3.03
N ASP A 58 8.26 7.80 3.07
CA ASP A 58 7.28 8.80 3.52
C ASP A 58 6.02 8.79 2.64
N LYS A 59 6.20 8.68 1.32
CA LYS A 59 5.07 8.61 0.38
C LYS A 59 4.28 7.31 0.52
N ALA A 60 4.94 6.18 0.65
CA ALA A 60 4.29 4.90 0.86
C ALA A 60 3.54 4.86 2.20
N GLY A 61 4.16 5.36 3.27
CA GLY A 61 3.53 5.50 4.58
C GLY A 61 2.33 6.46 4.56
N GLY A 62 2.47 7.61 3.90
CA GLY A 62 1.40 8.60 3.73
C GLY A 62 0.21 8.06 2.94
N PHE A 63 0.45 7.34 1.86
CA PHE A 63 -0.61 6.71 1.07
C PHE A 63 -1.35 5.63 1.89
N ARG A 64 -0.62 4.78 2.60
CA ARG A 64 -1.21 3.77 3.50
C ARG A 64 -2.07 4.44 4.57
N TRP A 65 -1.58 5.50 5.20
CA TRP A 65 -2.33 6.28 6.19
C TRP A 65 -3.63 6.84 5.61
N LEU A 66 -3.58 7.45 4.42
CA LEU A 66 -4.77 8.00 3.77
C LEU A 66 -5.79 6.90 3.43
N CYS A 67 -5.33 5.72 3.02
CA CYS A 67 -6.19 4.56 2.82
C CYS A 67 -6.94 4.22 4.12
N GLY A 68 -6.24 4.15 5.25
CA GLY A 68 -6.84 3.89 6.56
C GLY A 68 -7.87 4.95 6.96
N VAL A 69 -7.54 6.23 6.78
CA VAL A 69 -8.45 7.35 7.08
C VAL A 69 -9.72 7.28 6.22
N LYS A 70 -9.58 7.10 4.91
CA LYS A 70 -10.73 7.01 4.00
C LYS A 70 -11.57 5.75 4.23
N TRP A 71 -10.93 4.65 4.61
CA TRP A 71 -11.62 3.42 4.96
C TRP A 71 -12.43 3.55 6.23
N GLY A 72 -11.90 4.22 7.26
CA GLY A 72 -12.53 4.47 8.56
C GLY A 72 -13.56 5.59 8.58
N GLN A 73 -13.89 6.23 7.44
CA GLN A 73 -14.85 7.33 7.41
C GLN A 73 -16.28 6.87 7.81
N PRO A 74 -17.05 7.73 8.54
CA PRO A 74 -18.09 7.30 9.49
C PRO A 74 -19.37 6.70 8.93
N LYS A 75 -19.54 6.58 7.63
CA LYS A 75 -20.77 6.00 7.05
C LYS A 75 -20.78 4.46 7.01
N ALA A 76 -19.70 3.80 7.42
CA ALA A 76 -19.63 2.36 7.52
C ALA A 76 -18.94 2.01 8.83
N GLN A 77 -19.65 1.35 9.73
CA GLN A 77 -19.03 0.69 10.90
C GLN A 77 -18.14 -0.43 10.37
N LYS A 78 -16.88 -0.12 10.13
CA LYS A 78 -15.89 -1.09 9.69
C LYS A 78 -15.05 -1.47 10.90
N THR A 79 -15.15 -2.71 11.30
CA THR A 79 -14.41 -3.27 12.44
C THR A 79 -13.05 -3.84 12.04
N GLN A 80 -12.72 -3.78 10.76
CA GLN A 80 -11.50 -4.38 10.19
C GLN A 80 -10.71 -3.34 9.40
N GLY A 81 -9.39 -3.46 9.41
CA GLY A 81 -8.52 -2.66 8.57
C GLY A 81 -8.74 -2.93 7.08
N VAL A 82 -8.25 -2.02 6.25
CA VAL A 82 -8.20 -2.22 4.80
C VAL A 82 -6.90 -2.95 4.43
N ALA A 83 -6.98 -3.90 3.50
CA ALA A 83 -5.85 -4.71 3.06
C ALA A 83 -4.88 -3.92 2.14
N VAL A 84 -4.42 -2.77 2.60
CA VAL A 84 -3.42 -1.92 1.95
C VAL A 84 -2.23 -1.77 2.89
N GLY A 85 -1.06 -2.12 2.40
CA GLY A 85 0.18 -2.05 3.16
C GLY A 85 1.25 -1.23 2.44
N GLU A 86 2.42 -1.21 3.05
CA GLU A 86 3.63 -0.75 2.38
C GLU A 86 4.67 -1.87 2.37
N VAL A 87 5.49 -1.90 1.32
CA VAL A 87 6.59 -2.85 1.16
C VAL A 87 7.85 -2.12 0.75
N TRP A 88 8.98 -2.57 1.26
CA TRP A 88 10.31 -2.12 0.86
C TRP A 88 11.03 -3.28 0.18
N TYR A 89 11.63 -2.99 -0.95
CA TYR A 89 12.29 -4.00 -1.78
C TYR A 89 13.54 -3.44 -2.45
N THR A 90 14.34 -4.33 -3.03
CA THR A 90 15.49 -3.94 -3.84
C THR A 90 15.09 -3.94 -5.31
N THR A 91 15.29 -2.81 -6.00
CA THR A 91 15.02 -2.70 -7.43
C THR A 91 15.99 -3.54 -8.25
N ASP A 92 15.64 -3.88 -9.47
CA ASP A 92 16.53 -4.59 -10.40
C ASP A 92 17.83 -3.83 -10.69
N GLN A 93 17.84 -2.50 -10.49
CA GLN A 93 19.06 -1.68 -10.56
C GLN A 93 19.89 -1.66 -9.27
N GLY A 94 19.42 -2.33 -8.20
CA GLY A 94 20.16 -2.49 -6.94
C GLY A 94 19.88 -1.44 -5.86
N GLY A 95 19.01 -0.46 -6.10
CA GLY A 95 18.59 0.53 -5.10
C GLY A 95 17.41 0.05 -4.27
N GLY A 96 17.32 0.48 -3.00
CA GLY A 96 16.13 0.29 -2.17
C GLY A 96 14.98 1.19 -2.61
N HIS A 97 13.74 0.70 -2.54
CA HIS A 97 12.54 1.46 -2.83
C HIS A 97 11.37 1.04 -1.97
N ALA A 98 10.49 1.97 -1.64
CA ALA A 98 9.28 1.75 -0.86
C ALA A 98 8.05 2.09 -1.70
N ILE A 99 7.09 1.18 -1.75
CA ILE A 99 5.83 1.31 -2.47
C ILE A 99 4.67 0.74 -1.64
N ASN A 100 3.46 0.85 -2.16
CA ASN A 100 2.31 0.24 -1.53
C ASN A 100 1.93 -1.08 -2.19
N VAL A 101 1.26 -1.92 -1.40
CA VAL A 101 0.71 -3.20 -1.82
C VAL A 101 -0.75 -3.28 -1.40
N VAL A 102 -1.57 -3.89 -2.23
CA VAL A 102 -2.99 -4.12 -1.93
C VAL A 102 -3.38 -5.55 -2.25
N PHE A 103 -4.13 -6.17 -1.34
CA PHE A 103 -4.82 -7.43 -1.60
C PHE A 103 -6.23 -7.12 -2.06
N LEU A 104 -6.53 -7.45 -3.31
CA LEU A 104 -7.89 -7.34 -3.86
C LEU A 104 -8.74 -8.57 -3.51
N ASP A 105 -8.07 -9.67 -3.23
CA ASP A 105 -8.61 -10.89 -2.63
C ASP A 105 -7.46 -11.77 -2.10
N SER A 106 -7.75 -12.99 -1.67
CA SER A 106 -6.76 -13.91 -1.11
C SER A 106 -5.65 -14.35 -2.09
N THR A 107 -5.86 -14.15 -3.38
CA THR A 107 -4.94 -14.59 -4.44
C THR A 107 -4.40 -13.45 -5.29
N THR A 108 -5.10 -12.31 -5.32
CA THR A 108 -4.77 -11.17 -6.18
C THR A 108 -4.09 -10.07 -5.38
N VAL A 109 -2.80 -9.93 -5.60
CA VAL A 109 -1.95 -8.89 -4.99
C VAL A 109 -1.49 -7.94 -6.08
N ARG A 110 -1.63 -6.63 -5.84
CA ARG A 110 -1.14 -5.59 -6.76
C ARG A 110 -0.29 -4.58 -6.01
N PHE A 111 0.60 -3.93 -6.74
CA PHE A 111 1.49 -2.91 -6.20
C PHE A 111 1.14 -1.53 -6.76
N ILE A 112 1.48 -0.50 -5.99
CA ILE A 112 1.15 0.89 -6.27
C ILE A 112 2.42 1.72 -6.08
N GLU A 113 2.78 2.52 -7.10
CA GLU A 113 3.80 3.55 -6.97
C GLU A 113 3.16 4.83 -6.44
N PRO A 114 3.42 5.23 -5.17
CA PRO A 114 2.74 6.39 -4.59
C PRO A 114 3.34 7.74 -5.01
N GLN A 115 4.51 7.77 -5.64
CA GLN A 115 5.14 9.01 -6.10
C GLN A 115 4.33 9.71 -7.21
N GLY A 116 3.67 8.95 -8.05
CA GLY A 116 2.64 9.43 -8.96
C GLY A 116 1.58 8.34 -8.96
N PRO A 117 0.56 8.38 -8.08
CA PRO A 117 -0.24 7.23 -7.73
C PRO A 117 -0.75 6.47 -8.95
N VAL A 118 -0.10 5.35 -9.24
CA VAL A 118 -0.37 4.46 -10.37
C VAL A 118 -0.13 3.01 -9.97
N TRP A 119 -0.76 2.09 -10.67
CA TRP A 119 -0.45 0.67 -10.56
C TRP A 119 0.96 0.39 -11.05
N LYS A 120 1.68 -0.46 -10.32
CA LYS A 120 3.05 -0.85 -10.62
C LYS A 120 3.17 -2.37 -10.68
N THR A 121 3.97 -2.85 -11.61
CA THR A 121 4.36 -4.26 -11.69
C THR A 121 5.78 -4.44 -11.18
N LEU A 122 5.97 -5.35 -10.23
CA LEU A 122 7.31 -5.78 -9.80
C LEU A 122 7.78 -6.97 -10.62
N SER A 123 9.06 -7.01 -10.96
CA SER A 123 9.68 -8.21 -11.50
C SER A 123 9.66 -9.34 -10.46
N SER A 124 9.86 -10.58 -10.91
CA SER A 124 9.99 -11.72 -10.00
C SER A 124 11.13 -11.54 -8.99
N GLY A 125 12.26 -10.98 -9.44
CA GLY A 125 13.42 -10.68 -8.58
C GLY A 125 13.08 -9.60 -7.54
N GLU A 126 12.46 -8.51 -7.96
CA GLU A 126 12.02 -7.43 -7.07
C GLU A 126 11.04 -7.94 -6.02
N ARG A 127 10.05 -8.73 -6.44
CA ARG A 127 9.06 -9.30 -5.51
C ARG A 127 9.70 -10.22 -4.45
N LYS A 128 10.68 -11.03 -4.84
CA LYS A 128 11.44 -11.88 -3.92
C LYS A 128 12.36 -11.07 -3.00
N SER A 129 12.76 -9.88 -3.39
CA SER A 129 13.65 -9.01 -2.63
C SER A 129 12.96 -8.20 -1.53
N VAL A 130 11.64 -8.30 -1.37
CA VAL A 130 10.92 -7.59 -0.31
C VAL A 130 11.47 -7.99 1.05
N TYR A 131 11.97 -7.01 1.80
CA TYR A 131 12.60 -7.23 3.11
C TYR A 131 11.84 -6.54 4.26
N PHE A 132 10.84 -5.76 3.96
CA PHE A 132 9.95 -5.12 4.93
C PHE A 132 8.54 -5.03 4.38
N ALA A 133 7.54 -5.32 5.21
CA ALA A 133 6.13 -5.11 4.90
C ALA A 133 5.37 -4.77 6.18
N ARG A 134 4.39 -3.89 6.08
CA ARG A 134 3.42 -3.64 7.17
C ARG A 134 2.04 -3.31 6.63
N PHE A 135 1.02 -3.75 7.35
CA PHE A 135 -0.40 -3.56 7.06
C PHE A 135 -1.14 -2.96 8.25
#